data_7cc3a857e08da375ed716c08bf117485
#
_entry.id   7cc3a857e08da375ed716c08bf117485
#
_cell.length_a   1.000
_cell.length_b   1.000
_cell.length_c   1.000
_cell.angle_alpha   90.00
_cell.angle_beta   90.00
_cell.angle_gamma   90.00
#
_symmetry.space_group_name_H-M   'P 1'
#
loop_
_entity.id
_entity.type
_entity.pdbx_description
1 polymer ?
#
loop_
_entity_poly.entity_id
_entity_poly.type
_entity_poly.pdbx_seq_one_letter_code
_entity_poly.pdbx_strand_id
1 'polypeptide(L)'
;NICRMRKAIDILRLAEAAIAREDGITLEDIKRILRLRTRTAQRHARLFEAAFPAVEKRKDQDRIRWWNLRHEPLVRYQGIRDSELASLETAIMRARQHGSPLEVHHLESIRDRLLASMTPIEARAIKHHAKAVMEARGEACRPGPRARTNTKVLSIIDEALKTSMCLVISYQGKKNETATERTVEPYGLIFGIREYLIACDPQKDAKVRRFRLDRIAAIALTNQPFVKDPDFDLRAHAAMAFGSYYKEEEYGPVAWQFSPDAAVVAREFEFHPEQVVTDTEDGGMIVRFQASGWLEMAWYLYKWGDGVVVLEPKGLADLVATHRRDDFPSFP
;
A
#
# COMPACT_ATOMS: atom_id res chain seq x y z
N ASN A 1 -6.68 -7.26 47.37
CA ASN A 1 -7.24 -6.32 46.37
C ASN A 1 -6.57 -6.34 44.98
N ILE A 2 -5.29 -6.66 44.87
CA ILE A 2 -4.54 -6.71 43.59
C ILE A 2 -5.16 -7.70 42.59
N CYS A 3 -5.65 -8.85 43.04
CA CYS A 3 -6.24 -9.88 42.17
C CYS A 3 -7.60 -9.44 41.56
N ARG A 4 -8.38 -8.62 42.28
CA ARG A 4 -9.64 -8.06 41.77
C ARG A 4 -9.36 -6.97 40.73
N MET A 5 -8.36 -6.13 40.97
CA MET A 5 -7.96 -5.04 40.05
C MET A 5 -7.40 -5.61 38.74
N ARG A 6 -6.61 -6.68 38.80
CA ARG A 6 -6.08 -7.36 37.61
C ARG A 6 -7.20 -7.93 36.74
N LYS A 7 -8.23 -8.53 37.33
CA LYS A 7 -9.40 -9.03 36.58
C LYS A 7 -10.21 -7.91 35.90
N ALA A 8 -10.35 -6.76 36.55
CA ALA A 8 -11.01 -5.61 35.94
C ALA A 8 -10.22 -5.09 34.72
N ILE A 9 -8.90 -4.99 34.83
CA ILE A 9 -8.02 -4.62 33.72
C ILE A 9 -8.13 -5.63 32.57
N ASP A 10 -8.16 -6.93 32.87
CA ASP A 10 -8.31 -7.97 31.85
C ASP A 10 -9.64 -7.85 31.10
N ILE A 11 -10.75 -7.54 31.82
CA ILE A 11 -12.07 -7.35 31.21
C ILE A 11 -12.10 -6.11 30.33
N LEU A 12 -11.48 -5.00 30.75
CA LEU A 12 -11.36 -3.81 29.93
C LEU A 12 -10.57 -4.05 28.64
N ARG A 13 -9.46 -4.79 28.71
CA ARG A 13 -8.69 -5.21 27.52
C ARG A 13 -9.51 -6.04 26.55
N LEU A 14 -10.38 -6.92 27.05
CA LEU A 14 -11.28 -7.69 26.20
C LEU A 14 -12.34 -6.81 25.56
N ALA A 15 -12.89 -5.83 26.30
CA ALA A 15 -13.84 -4.86 25.75
C ALA A 15 -13.20 -4.02 24.64
N GLU A 16 -11.99 -3.49 24.86
CA GLU A 16 -11.21 -2.79 23.84
C GLU A 16 -11.04 -3.63 22.57
N ALA A 17 -10.62 -4.87 22.72
CA ALA A 17 -10.38 -5.76 21.58
C ALA A 17 -11.67 -6.15 20.85
N ALA A 18 -12.80 -6.30 21.57
CA ALA A 18 -14.09 -6.64 20.99
C ALA A 18 -14.70 -5.47 20.21
N ILE A 19 -14.47 -4.23 20.67
CA ILE A 19 -14.92 -3.01 20.01
C ILE A 19 -14.07 -2.71 18.76
N ALA A 20 -12.75 -2.94 18.85
CA ALA A 20 -11.81 -2.65 17.76
C ALA A 20 -11.98 -3.55 16.52
N ARG A 21 -12.80 -4.61 16.60
CA ARG A 21 -13.00 -5.57 15.51
C ARG A 21 -14.44 -5.62 15.09
N GLU A 22 -14.67 -5.58 13.78
CA GLU A 22 -16.01 -5.63 13.21
C GLU A 22 -16.78 -6.89 13.62
N ASP A 23 -16.11 -8.05 13.62
CA ASP A 23 -16.69 -9.34 14.01
C ASP A 23 -16.63 -9.63 15.51
N GLY A 24 -15.91 -8.81 16.30
CA GLY A 24 -15.64 -9.02 17.70
C GLY A 24 -14.42 -9.93 17.95
N ILE A 25 -14.41 -10.66 19.10
CA ILE A 25 -13.30 -11.53 19.52
C ILE A 25 -13.74 -12.97 19.74
N THR A 26 -12.85 -13.90 19.51
CA THR A 26 -13.03 -15.34 19.74
C THR A 26 -12.41 -15.78 21.07
N LEU A 27 -12.64 -17.02 21.47
CA LEU A 27 -11.96 -17.63 22.64
C LEU A 27 -10.43 -17.69 22.45
N GLU A 28 -9.97 -17.94 21.21
CA GLU A 28 -8.53 -17.94 20.88
C GLU A 28 -7.93 -16.54 21.01
N ASP A 29 -8.68 -15.51 20.60
CA ASP A 29 -8.25 -14.13 20.82
C ASP A 29 -8.13 -13.80 22.31
N ILE A 30 -9.08 -14.22 23.14
CA ILE A 30 -9.03 -14.03 24.59
C ILE A 30 -7.77 -14.70 25.18
N LYS A 31 -7.46 -15.93 24.74
CA LYS A 31 -6.22 -16.63 25.15
C LYS A 31 -4.98 -15.83 24.78
N ARG A 32 -4.92 -15.32 23.56
CA ARG A 32 -3.78 -14.55 23.02
C ARG A 32 -3.61 -13.20 23.73
N ILE A 33 -4.70 -12.43 23.86
CA ILE A 33 -4.69 -11.09 24.47
C ILE A 33 -4.24 -11.15 25.94
N LEU A 34 -4.80 -12.10 26.69
CA LEU A 34 -4.55 -12.23 28.13
C LEU A 34 -3.45 -13.25 28.46
N ARG A 35 -2.88 -13.93 27.47
CA ARG A 35 -1.88 -15.01 27.62
C ARG A 35 -2.35 -16.10 28.58
N LEU A 36 -3.57 -16.59 28.39
CA LEU A 36 -4.22 -17.54 29.29
C LEU A 36 -4.38 -18.92 28.64
N ARG A 37 -4.49 -19.96 29.50
CA ARG A 37 -4.91 -21.31 29.08
C ARG A 37 -6.42 -21.35 28.90
N THR A 38 -6.92 -22.27 28.05
CA THR A 38 -8.32 -22.40 27.62
C THR A 38 -9.34 -22.30 28.78
N ARG A 39 -9.17 -23.05 29.85
CA ARG A 39 -10.11 -23.04 30.98
C ARG A 39 -10.19 -21.68 31.69
N THR A 40 -9.07 -20.98 31.79
CA THR A 40 -9.02 -19.64 32.39
C THR A 40 -9.61 -18.59 31.43
N ALA A 41 -9.35 -18.70 30.13
CA ALA A 41 -9.94 -17.85 29.11
C ALA A 41 -11.47 -17.98 29.07
N GLN A 42 -12.02 -19.20 29.15
CA GLN A 42 -13.47 -19.42 29.27
C GLN A 42 -14.09 -18.74 30.49
N ARG A 43 -13.37 -18.74 31.62
CA ARG A 43 -13.83 -18.01 32.82
C ARG A 43 -13.81 -16.50 32.60
N HIS A 44 -12.79 -15.97 31.93
CA HIS A 44 -12.74 -14.53 31.59
C HIS A 44 -13.82 -14.15 30.56
N ALA A 45 -14.13 -15.01 29.58
CA ALA A 45 -15.26 -14.81 28.68
C ALA A 45 -16.61 -14.67 29.43
N ARG A 46 -16.86 -15.54 30.42
CA ARG A 46 -18.07 -15.43 31.26
C ARG A 46 -18.08 -14.16 32.12
N LEU A 47 -16.93 -13.75 32.64
CA LEU A 47 -16.81 -12.49 33.39
C LEU A 47 -17.02 -11.28 32.47
N PHE A 48 -16.56 -11.35 31.24
CA PHE A 48 -16.76 -10.34 30.22
C PHE A 48 -18.26 -10.23 29.85
N GLU A 49 -18.95 -11.36 29.64
CA GLU A 49 -20.39 -11.40 29.42
C GLU A 49 -21.19 -10.81 30.60
N ALA A 50 -20.75 -11.09 31.84
CA ALA A 50 -21.40 -10.55 33.02
C ALA A 50 -21.15 -9.05 33.22
N ALA A 51 -19.99 -8.55 32.83
CA ALA A 51 -19.61 -7.15 32.93
C ALA A 51 -20.29 -6.28 31.85
N PHE A 52 -20.56 -6.85 30.68
CA PHE A 52 -21.17 -6.17 29.52
C PHE A 52 -22.41 -6.94 29.05
N PRO A 53 -23.59 -6.69 29.62
CA PRO A 53 -24.83 -7.37 29.23
C PRO A 53 -25.22 -7.18 27.77
N ALA A 54 -24.78 -6.07 27.13
CA ALA A 54 -25.02 -5.74 25.72
C ALA A 54 -24.09 -6.47 24.75
N VAL A 55 -23.20 -7.36 25.22
CA VAL A 55 -22.35 -8.17 24.37
C VAL A 55 -23.20 -9.08 23.48
N GLU A 56 -23.10 -8.86 22.19
CA GLU A 56 -23.70 -9.75 21.19
C GLU A 56 -22.85 -11.02 21.04
N LYS A 57 -23.53 -12.17 21.04
CA LYS A 57 -22.90 -13.48 20.88
C LYS A 57 -23.35 -14.12 19.58
N ARG A 58 -22.39 -14.40 18.70
CA ARG A 58 -22.63 -15.10 17.45
C ARG A 58 -21.90 -16.43 17.46
N LYS A 59 -22.50 -17.46 16.89
CA LYS A 59 -21.81 -18.71 16.55
C LYS A 59 -21.71 -18.78 15.03
N ASP A 60 -20.51 -19.05 14.55
CA ASP A 60 -20.23 -19.31 13.16
C ASP A 60 -20.58 -20.74 12.75
N GLN A 61 -20.57 -21.03 11.42
CA GLN A 61 -20.78 -22.38 10.86
C GLN A 61 -19.80 -23.40 11.44
N ASP A 62 -18.58 -23.00 11.75
CA ASP A 62 -17.53 -23.79 12.43
C ASP A 62 -17.72 -23.91 13.96
N ARG A 63 -18.88 -23.51 14.48
CA ARG A 63 -19.22 -23.47 15.92
C ARG A 63 -18.32 -22.58 16.76
N ILE A 64 -17.55 -21.69 16.16
CA ILE A 64 -16.75 -20.69 16.86
C ILE A 64 -17.69 -19.65 17.47
N ARG A 65 -17.53 -19.37 18.76
CA ARG A 65 -18.29 -18.34 19.47
C ARG A 65 -17.54 -17.02 19.39
N TRP A 66 -18.27 -16.00 18.94
CA TRP A 66 -17.79 -14.62 18.85
C TRP A 66 -18.49 -13.75 19.91
N TRP A 67 -17.76 -12.80 20.48
CA TRP A 67 -18.25 -11.76 21.38
C TRP A 67 -17.99 -10.40 20.74
N ASN A 68 -19.06 -9.66 20.45
CA ASN A 68 -19.01 -8.32 19.87
C ASN A 68 -19.65 -7.28 20.79
N LEU A 69 -19.07 -6.08 20.85
CA LEU A 69 -19.52 -5.00 21.73
C LEU A 69 -19.69 -3.70 20.94
N ARG A 70 -20.64 -3.66 20.02
CA ARG A 70 -20.81 -2.56 19.04
C ARG A 70 -21.40 -1.26 19.61
N HIS A 71 -22.21 -1.29 20.65
CA HIS A 71 -23.06 -0.16 21.06
C HIS A 71 -22.83 0.36 22.48
N GLU A 72 -21.75 -0.04 23.12
CA GLU A 72 -21.47 0.42 24.47
C GLU A 72 -20.81 1.81 24.52
N PRO A 73 -21.18 2.67 25.50
CA PRO A 73 -20.57 4.00 25.67
C PRO A 73 -19.05 3.98 25.86
N LEU A 74 -18.44 2.84 26.20
CA LEU A 74 -16.99 2.66 26.30
C LEU A 74 -16.24 2.99 25.01
N VAL A 75 -16.90 2.93 23.83
CA VAL A 75 -16.31 3.37 22.54
C VAL A 75 -15.87 4.84 22.63
N ARG A 76 -16.53 5.65 23.45
CA ARG A 76 -16.17 7.06 23.67
C ARG A 76 -14.95 7.27 24.56
N TYR A 77 -14.53 6.24 25.30
CA TYR A 77 -13.35 6.29 26.18
C TYR A 77 -12.08 5.72 25.54
N GLN A 78 -12.19 5.11 24.37
CA GLN A 78 -11.03 4.70 23.58
C GLN A 78 -10.53 5.90 22.77
N GLY A 79 -9.82 6.79 23.41
CA GLY A 79 -9.02 7.80 22.71
C GLY A 79 -7.94 7.12 21.86
N ILE A 80 -7.49 7.79 20.80
CA ILE A 80 -6.32 7.38 20.04
C ILE A 80 -5.10 7.35 20.98
N ARG A 81 -4.25 6.32 20.86
CA ARG A 81 -2.97 6.25 21.59
C ARG A 81 -1.92 7.12 20.94
N ASP A 82 -0.94 7.59 21.71
CA ASP A 82 0.17 8.40 21.21
C ASP A 82 0.88 7.74 20.02
N SER A 83 1.10 6.41 20.10
CA SER A 83 1.72 5.63 19.02
C SER A 83 0.84 5.48 17.78
N GLU A 84 -0.48 5.45 17.93
CA GLU A 84 -1.43 5.37 16.82
C GLU A 84 -1.52 6.72 16.10
N LEU A 85 -1.60 7.83 16.85
CA LEU A 85 -1.54 9.16 16.26
C LEU A 85 -0.19 9.41 15.56
N ALA A 86 0.93 9.01 16.17
CA ALA A 86 2.24 9.13 15.55
C ALA A 86 2.33 8.32 14.25
N SER A 87 1.74 7.11 14.22
CA SER A 87 1.68 6.29 13.00
C SER A 87 0.81 6.92 11.93
N LEU A 88 -0.32 7.53 12.31
CA LEU A 88 -1.21 8.25 11.39
C LEU A 88 -0.54 9.50 10.82
N GLU A 89 0.14 10.30 11.65
CA GLU A 89 0.91 11.47 11.19
C GLU A 89 2.07 11.05 10.28
N THR A 90 2.74 9.94 10.58
CA THR A 90 3.74 9.33 9.70
C THR A 90 3.16 8.95 8.34
N ALA A 91 1.97 8.33 8.32
CA ALA A 91 1.27 8.00 7.08
C ALA A 91 0.91 9.24 6.28
N ILE A 92 0.41 10.31 6.94
CA ILE A 92 0.12 11.61 6.31
C ILE A 92 1.39 12.20 5.69
N MET A 93 2.51 12.16 6.42
CA MET A 93 3.78 12.67 5.93
C MET A 93 4.28 11.88 4.72
N ARG A 94 4.21 10.54 4.76
CA ARG A 94 4.56 9.68 3.63
C ARG A 94 3.66 9.94 2.41
N ALA A 95 2.36 10.05 2.60
CA ALA A 95 1.43 10.40 1.54
C ALA A 95 1.76 11.76 0.91
N ARG A 96 2.12 12.76 1.72
CA ARG A 96 2.64 14.06 1.22
C ARG A 96 3.93 13.90 0.43
N GLN A 97 4.85 13.05 0.92
CA GLN A 97 6.13 12.79 0.27
C GLN A 97 5.95 12.05 -1.06
N HIS A 98 4.99 11.14 -1.16
CA HIS A 98 4.68 10.41 -2.39
C HIS A 98 3.81 11.21 -3.37
N GLY A 99 3.39 12.42 -3.00
CA GLY A 99 2.59 13.27 -3.87
C GLY A 99 1.14 12.80 -4.03
N SER A 100 0.55 12.16 -3.01
CA SER A 100 -0.83 11.67 -3.00
C SER A 100 -1.77 12.62 -2.22
N PRO A 101 -2.17 13.78 -2.77
CA PRO A 101 -2.91 14.81 -2.00
C PRO A 101 -4.30 14.33 -1.56
N LEU A 102 -4.93 13.41 -2.30
CA LEU A 102 -6.23 12.84 -1.93
C LEU A 102 -6.10 11.94 -0.70
N GLU A 103 -5.07 11.10 -0.65
CA GLU A 103 -4.75 10.28 0.51
C GLU A 103 -4.44 11.13 1.73
N VAL A 104 -3.64 12.20 1.57
CA VAL A 104 -3.39 13.20 2.61
C VAL A 104 -4.69 13.74 3.16
N HIS A 105 -5.61 14.19 2.29
CA HIS A 105 -6.90 14.73 2.70
C HIS A 105 -7.72 13.72 3.50
N HIS A 106 -7.79 12.47 3.05
CA HIS A 106 -8.53 11.42 3.76
C HIS A 106 -7.92 11.10 5.13
N LEU A 107 -6.59 10.94 5.20
CA LEU A 107 -5.89 10.67 6.46
C LEU A 107 -6.01 11.84 7.45
N GLU A 108 -5.91 13.07 6.98
CA GLU A 108 -6.12 14.28 7.79
C GLU A 108 -7.56 14.35 8.30
N SER A 109 -8.55 14.03 7.47
CA SER A 109 -9.96 13.97 7.88
C SER A 109 -10.20 12.91 8.97
N ILE A 110 -9.55 11.75 8.88
CA ILE A 110 -9.60 10.71 9.92
C ILE A 110 -8.98 11.24 11.21
N ARG A 111 -7.77 11.81 11.15
CA ARG A 111 -7.07 12.41 12.29
C ARG A 111 -7.93 13.44 12.99
N ASP A 112 -8.48 14.37 12.23
CA ASP A 112 -9.27 15.49 12.77
C ASP A 112 -10.56 15.01 13.45
N ARG A 113 -11.24 14.01 12.90
CA ARG A 113 -12.39 13.36 13.54
C ARG A 113 -12.01 12.65 14.84
N LEU A 114 -10.88 11.93 14.85
CA LEU A 114 -10.37 11.28 16.05
C LEU A 114 -10.05 12.30 17.15
N LEU A 115 -9.33 13.37 16.80
CA LEU A 115 -8.98 14.44 17.75
C LEU A 115 -10.21 15.21 18.25
N ALA A 116 -11.22 15.41 17.40
CA ALA A 116 -12.47 16.06 17.78
C ALA A 116 -13.31 15.23 18.76
N SER A 117 -13.11 13.92 18.83
CA SER A 117 -13.77 13.04 19.80
C SER A 117 -13.19 13.13 21.22
N MET A 118 -12.05 13.82 21.39
CA MET A 118 -11.33 13.98 22.65
C MET A 118 -11.55 15.33 23.29
N THR A 119 -11.23 15.44 24.58
CA THR A 119 -11.15 16.74 25.24
C THR A 119 -9.98 17.56 24.69
N PRO A 120 -10.06 18.92 24.70
CA PRO A 120 -8.97 19.76 24.22
C PRO A 120 -7.62 19.53 24.92
N ILE A 121 -7.63 19.10 26.18
CA ILE A 121 -6.43 18.80 26.97
C ILE A 121 -5.79 17.49 26.47
N GLU A 122 -6.57 16.44 26.31
CA GLU A 122 -6.11 15.14 25.79
C GLU A 122 -5.56 15.29 24.37
N ALA A 123 -6.29 16.00 23.50
CA ALA A 123 -5.85 16.22 22.12
C ALA A 123 -4.52 16.97 22.02
N ARG A 124 -4.25 17.94 22.95
CA ARG A 124 -2.95 18.63 23.01
C ARG A 124 -1.84 17.71 23.50
N ALA A 125 -2.09 16.94 24.57
CA ALA A 125 -1.10 16.03 25.14
C ALA A 125 -0.68 14.98 24.11
N ILE A 126 -1.64 14.34 23.45
CA ILE A 126 -1.40 13.33 22.42
C ILE A 126 -0.64 13.89 21.21
N LYS A 127 -0.98 15.08 20.73
CA LYS A 127 -0.24 15.75 19.65
C LYS A 127 1.21 16.00 20.02
N HIS A 128 1.46 16.44 21.26
CA HIS A 128 2.83 16.66 21.75
C HIS A 128 3.65 15.38 21.81
N HIS A 129 3.06 14.31 22.35
CA HIS A 129 3.71 12.99 22.43
C HIS A 129 3.93 12.37 21.05
N ALA A 130 2.95 12.45 20.15
CA ALA A 130 3.09 11.95 18.77
C ALA A 130 4.24 12.67 18.05
N LYS A 131 4.35 14.00 18.21
CA LYS A 131 5.46 14.78 17.63
C LYS A 131 6.80 14.29 18.16
N ALA A 132 6.95 14.09 19.47
CA ALA A 132 8.17 13.58 20.07
C ALA A 132 8.54 12.18 19.54
N VAL A 133 7.56 11.29 19.35
CA VAL A 133 7.77 9.96 18.76
C VAL A 133 8.24 10.06 17.30
N MET A 134 7.67 10.96 16.51
CA MET A 134 8.08 11.20 15.12
C MET A 134 9.51 11.73 15.02
N GLU A 135 9.86 12.70 15.86
CA GLU A 135 11.21 13.26 15.95
C GLU A 135 12.23 12.18 16.36
N ALA A 136 11.90 11.34 17.33
CA ALA A 136 12.76 10.24 17.79
C ALA A 136 12.97 9.14 16.72
N ARG A 137 12.01 8.94 15.82
CA ARG A 137 12.11 7.99 14.70
C ARG A 137 12.94 8.52 13.53
N GLY A 138 13.42 9.75 13.59
CA GLY A 138 14.25 10.34 12.54
C GLY A 138 13.55 10.44 11.18
N GLU A 139 12.22 10.57 11.14
CA GLU A 139 11.46 10.73 9.91
C GLU A 139 11.71 12.11 9.29
N ALA A 140 12.91 12.25 8.73
CA ALA A 140 13.28 13.42 7.96
C ALA A 140 12.50 13.45 6.64
N CYS A 141 12.07 14.65 6.25
CA CYS A 141 11.52 14.86 4.90
C CYS A 141 12.61 14.50 3.87
N ARG A 142 12.38 13.47 3.07
CA ARG A 142 13.30 13.09 1.98
C ARG A 142 13.19 14.11 0.85
N PRO A 143 14.19 14.98 0.62
CA PRO A 143 14.18 15.86 -0.52
C PRO A 143 14.36 15.07 -1.81
N GLY A 144 13.78 15.54 -2.91
CA GLY A 144 13.93 14.91 -4.22
C GLY A 144 12.80 15.30 -5.18
N PRO A 145 12.98 15.02 -6.49
CA PRO A 145 11.96 15.31 -7.48
C PRO A 145 10.71 14.46 -7.26
N ARG A 146 9.53 15.10 -7.41
CA ARG A 146 8.22 14.45 -7.25
C ARG A 146 7.36 14.73 -8.46
N ALA A 147 6.60 13.74 -8.90
CA ALA A 147 5.54 13.96 -9.88
C ALA A 147 4.44 14.81 -9.24
N ARG A 148 3.96 15.81 -9.97
CA ARG A 148 2.79 16.60 -9.54
C ARG A 148 1.53 15.89 -10.03
N THR A 149 0.72 15.40 -9.10
CA THR A 149 -0.54 14.75 -9.39
C THR A 149 -1.69 15.75 -9.32
N ASN A 150 -2.60 15.66 -10.27
CA ASN A 150 -3.82 16.45 -10.25
C ASN A 150 -4.88 15.75 -9.39
N THR A 151 -5.12 16.27 -8.19
CA THR A 151 -6.12 15.76 -7.24
C THR A 151 -7.52 15.63 -7.80
N LYS A 152 -7.93 16.56 -8.70
CA LYS A 152 -9.24 16.50 -9.34
C LYS A 152 -9.34 15.29 -10.26
N VAL A 153 -8.27 14.97 -10.98
CA VAL A 153 -8.21 13.77 -11.83
C VAL A 153 -8.36 12.50 -10.99
N LEU A 154 -7.63 12.40 -9.89
CA LEU A 154 -7.71 11.25 -8.99
C LEU A 154 -9.10 11.07 -8.38
N SER A 155 -9.74 12.15 -7.90
CA SER A 155 -11.07 12.06 -7.27
C SER A 155 -12.14 11.58 -8.26
N ILE A 156 -12.06 11.97 -9.52
CA ILE A 156 -12.99 11.52 -10.58
C ILE A 156 -12.74 10.04 -10.90
N ILE A 157 -11.47 9.63 -10.96
CA ILE A 157 -11.12 8.22 -11.18
C ILE A 157 -11.61 7.35 -10.01
N ASP A 158 -11.40 7.77 -8.76
CA ASP A 158 -11.87 7.06 -7.58
C ASP A 158 -13.40 6.90 -7.58
N GLU A 159 -14.13 7.94 -7.98
CA GLU A 159 -15.58 7.89 -8.10
C GLU A 159 -16.00 6.89 -9.19
N ALA A 160 -15.34 6.91 -10.35
CA ALA A 160 -15.61 5.98 -11.43
C ALA A 160 -15.33 4.51 -11.02
N LEU A 161 -14.24 4.26 -10.28
CA LEU A 161 -13.90 2.93 -9.76
C LEU A 161 -14.93 2.43 -8.74
N LYS A 162 -15.43 3.31 -7.86
CA LYS A 162 -16.44 2.96 -6.85
C LYS A 162 -17.81 2.67 -7.46
N THR A 163 -18.17 3.42 -8.49
CA THR A 163 -19.50 3.35 -9.12
C THR A 163 -19.54 2.44 -10.34
N SER A 164 -18.39 1.90 -10.78
CA SER A 164 -18.25 1.11 -12.01
C SER A 164 -18.78 1.84 -13.25
N MET A 165 -18.43 3.13 -13.37
CA MET A 165 -18.81 3.98 -14.49
C MET A 165 -17.61 4.26 -15.40
N CYS A 166 -17.88 4.37 -16.70
CA CYS A 166 -16.87 4.76 -17.69
C CYS A 166 -16.41 6.22 -17.48
N LEU A 167 -15.19 6.48 -17.94
CA LEU A 167 -14.58 7.81 -17.97
C LEU A 167 -14.42 8.29 -19.40
N VAL A 168 -14.70 9.56 -19.66
CA VAL A 168 -14.24 10.25 -20.86
C VAL A 168 -12.96 10.99 -20.49
N ILE A 169 -11.86 10.67 -21.19
CA ILE A 169 -10.55 11.30 -21.01
C ILE A 169 -10.09 11.97 -22.28
N SER A 170 -9.59 13.21 -22.19
CA SER A 170 -8.82 13.87 -23.23
C SER A 170 -7.36 13.52 -23.03
N TYR A 171 -6.80 12.62 -23.84
CA TYR A 171 -5.48 12.04 -23.64
C TYR A 171 -4.49 12.41 -24.75
N GLN A 172 -3.34 12.95 -24.36
CA GLN A 172 -2.24 13.27 -25.26
C GLN A 172 -1.26 12.10 -25.35
N GLY A 173 -1.36 11.29 -26.38
CA GLY A 173 -0.44 10.17 -26.64
C GLY A 173 0.99 10.65 -26.95
N LYS A 174 1.97 9.73 -26.83
CA LYS A 174 3.39 10.05 -27.05
C LYS A 174 3.71 10.53 -28.48
N LYS A 175 2.92 10.09 -29.47
CA LYS A 175 3.11 10.37 -30.89
C LYS A 175 2.12 11.41 -31.46
N ASN A 176 1.16 11.85 -30.65
CA ASN A 176 0.10 12.76 -31.13
C ASN A 176 0.39 14.17 -30.64
N GLU A 177 0.40 15.12 -31.57
CA GLU A 177 0.51 16.55 -31.26
C GLU A 177 -0.74 17.09 -30.54
N THR A 178 -1.90 16.48 -30.79
CA THR A 178 -3.19 16.86 -30.20
C THR A 178 -3.73 15.77 -29.27
N ALA A 179 -4.41 16.20 -28.21
CA ALA A 179 -5.13 15.29 -27.32
C ALA A 179 -6.34 14.67 -28.04
N THR A 180 -6.58 13.39 -27.83
CA THR A 180 -7.73 12.67 -28.38
C THR A 180 -8.69 12.30 -27.28
N GLU A 181 -9.99 12.47 -27.52
CA GLU A 181 -11.02 12.03 -26.59
C GLU A 181 -11.23 10.52 -26.68
N ARG A 182 -11.37 9.88 -25.51
CA ARG A 182 -11.57 8.44 -25.38
C ARG A 182 -12.53 8.14 -24.25
N THR A 183 -13.44 7.21 -24.48
CA THR A 183 -14.23 6.60 -23.42
C THR A 183 -13.52 5.35 -22.96
N VAL A 184 -13.20 5.28 -21.67
CA VAL A 184 -12.44 4.16 -21.08
C VAL A 184 -13.14 3.60 -19.85
N GLU A 185 -12.98 2.32 -19.64
CA GLU A 185 -13.45 1.57 -18.47
C GLU A 185 -12.31 1.47 -17.45
N PRO A 186 -12.36 2.18 -16.31
CA PRO A 186 -11.28 2.21 -15.34
C PRO A 186 -11.19 0.89 -14.56
N TYR A 187 -9.99 0.31 -14.51
CA TYR A 187 -9.71 -0.94 -13.80
C TYR A 187 -8.92 -0.74 -12.53
N GLY A 188 -8.15 0.36 -12.43
CA GLY A 188 -7.38 0.69 -11.25
C GLY A 188 -6.29 1.74 -11.51
N LEU A 189 -5.49 2.01 -10.47
CA LEU A 189 -4.36 2.94 -10.52
C LEU A 189 -3.06 2.20 -10.18
N ILE A 190 -1.97 2.56 -10.87
CA ILE A 190 -0.61 2.13 -10.55
C ILE A 190 0.20 3.37 -10.22
N PHE A 191 0.84 3.36 -9.04
CA PHE A 191 1.71 4.41 -8.54
C PHE A 191 3.16 3.96 -8.60
N GLY A 192 4.04 4.81 -9.12
CA GLY A 192 5.47 4.58 -9.23
C GLY A 192 6.20 5.90 -9.52
N ILE A 193 7.29 5.86 -10.29
CA ILE A 193 7.98 7.08 -10.78
C ILE A 193 6.99 7.97 -11.57
N ARG A 194 6.06 7.34 -12.25
CA ARG A 194 4.91 7.95 -12.92
C ARG A 194 3.64 7.25 -12.45
N GLU A 195 2.52 7.95 -12.52
CA GLU A 195 1.20 7.44 -12.16
C GLU A 195 0.40 7.10 -13.40
N TYR A 196 -0.27 5.95 -13.37
CA TYR A 196 -1.03 5.42 -14.48
C TYR A 196 -2.44 5.03 -14.08
N LEU A 197 -3.41 5.44 -14.87
CA LEU A 197 -4.73 4.83 -14.92
C LEU A 197 -4.64 3.56 -15.78
N ILE A 198 -5.07 2.45 -15.21
CA ILE A 198 -5.26 1.19 -15.92
C ILE A 198 -6.71 1.14 -16.37
N ALA A 199 -6.93 1.10 -17.65
CA ALA A 199 -8.27 1.14 -18.22
C ALA A 199 -8.34 0.38 -19.55
N CYS A 200 -9.51 -0.17 -19.84
CA CYS A 200 -9.85 -0.74 -21.13
C CYS A 200 -10.41 0.36 -22.03
N ASP A 201 -10.03 0.36 -23.30
CA ASP A 201 -10.61 1.23 -24.35
C ASP A 201 -11.45 0.37 -25.29
N PRO A 202 -12.76 0.20 -25.01
CA PRO A 202 -13.61 -0.73 -25.74
C PRO A 202 -13.86 -0.30 -27.20
N GLN A 203 -13.67 0.97 -27.50
CA GLN A 203 -13.87 1.50 -28.86
C GLN A 203 -12.67 1.24 -29.77
N LYS A 204 -11.51 0.88 -29.22
CA LYS A 204 -10.30 0.67 -30.00
C LYS A 204 -10.04 -0.81 -30.27
N ASP A 205 -9.72 -1.58 -29.27
CA ASP A 205 -9.35 -3.02 -29.38
C ASP A 205 -9.71 -3.80 -28.11
N ALA A 206 -10.45 -3.19 -27.20
CA ALA A 206 -10.85 -3.73 -25.91
C ALA A 206 -9.67 -4.25 -25.06
N LYS A 207 -8.44 -3.74 -25.31
CA LYS A 207 -7.26 -4.09 -24.52
C LYS A 207 -7.09 -3.17 -23.32
N VAL A 208 -6.66 -3.76 -22.20
CA VAL A 208 -6.26 -3.00 -21.02
C VAL A 208 -4.96 -2.25 -21.32
N ARG A 209 -4.96 -0.96 -21.00
CA ARG A 209 -3.87 -0.02 -21.29
C ARG A 209 -3.50 0.80 -20.08
N ARG A 210 -2.28 1.34 -20.12
CA ARG A 210 -1.75 2.25 -19.09
C ARG A 210 -1.80 3.68 -19.62
N PHE A 211 -2.64 4.53 -19.01
CA PHE A 211 -2.79 5.95 -19.34
C PHE A 211 -2.07 6.79 -18.30
N ARG A 212 -1.02 7.50 -18.66
CA ARG A 212 -0.28 8.39 -17.74
C ARG A 212 -1.19 9.51 -17.26
N LEU A 213 -1.31 9.69 -15.94
CA LEU A 213 -2.19 10.72 -15.37
C LEU A 213 -1.77 12.14 -15.76
N ASP A 214 -0.47 12.40 -15.86
CA ASP A 214 0.07 13.72 -16.28
C ASP A 214 -0.18 14.08 -17.76
N ARG A 215 -0.73 13.13 -18.55
CA ARG A 215 -1.12 13.33 -19.95
C ARG A 215 -2.63 13.39 -20.16
N ILE A 216 -3.40 13.33 -19.09
CA ILE A 216 -4.84 13.52 -19.13
C ILE A 216 -5.11 15.02 -19.01
N ALA A 217 -5.46 15.65 -20.11
CA ALA A 217 -5.75 17.08 -20.16
C ALA A 217 -7.12 17.42 -19.55
N ALA A 218 -8.11 16.54 -19.78
CA ALA A 218 -9.45 16.63 -19.21
C ALA A 218 -10.00 15.25 -18.90
N ILE A 219 -10.84 15.15 -17.87
CA ILE A 219 -11.49 13.91 -17.44
C ILE A 219 -12.90 14.21 -16.96
N ALA A 220 -13.85 13.36 -17.30
CA ALA A 220 -15.22 13.42 -16.82
C ALA A 220 -15.79 12.03 -16.54
N LEU A 221 -16.58 11.93 -15.48
CA LEU A 221 -17.39 10.74 -15.21
C LEU A 221 -18.56 10.70 -16.18
N THR A 222 -18.88 9.50 -16.68
CA THR A 222 -20.04 9.28 -17.54
C THR A 222 -21.19 8.62 -16.73
N ASN A 223 -22.35 8.54 -17.36
CA ASN A 223 -23.46 7.73 -16.82
C ASN A 223 -23.50 6.33 -17.47
N GLN A 224 -22.45 5.91 -18.15
CA GLN A 224 -22.35 4.59 -18.80
C GLN A 224 -21.70 3.61 -17.83
N PRO A 225 -22.44 2.60 -17.34
CA PRO A 225 -21.86 1.56 -16.51
C PRO A 225 -21.03 0.60 -17.36
N PHE A 226 -20.02 -0.03 -16.74
CA PHE A 226 -19.27 -1.13 -17.33
C PHE A 226 -19.14 -2.29 -16.35
N VAL A 227 -18.86 -3.46 -16.86
CA VAL A 227 -18.58 -4.66 -16.05
C VAL A 227 -17.11 -4.98 -16.20
N LYS A 228 -16.37 -4.86 -15.10
CA LYS A 228 -14.95 -5.21 -15.07
C LYS A 228 -14.80 -6.70 -15.33
N ASP A 229 -13.82 -7.07 -16.16
CA ASP A 229 -13.45 -8.47 -16.37
C ASP A 229 -13.11 -9.13 -15.01
N PRO A 230 -13.86 -10.17 -14.60
CA PRO A 230 -13.64 -10.83 -13.31
C PRO A 230 -12.28 -11.52 -13.21
N ASP A 231 -11.67 -11.89 -14.34
CA ASP A 231 -10.36 -12.54 -14.38
C ASP A 231 -9.20 -11.53 -14.37
N PHE A 232 -9.49 -10.23 -14.45
CA PHE A 232 -8.46 -9.20 -14.40
C PHE A 232 -7.95 -8.99 -12.97
N ASP A 233 -6.67 -9.27 -12.77
CA ASP A 233 -5.93 -8.96 -11.54
C ASP A 233 -4.99 -7.75 -11.77
N LEU A 234 -5.27 -6.64 -11.06
CA LEU A 234 -4.46 -5.43 -11.13
C LEU A 234 -3.03 -5.66 -10.62
N ARG A 235 -2.85 -6.52 -9.60
CA ARG A 235 -1.53 -6.82 -9.03
C ARG A 235 -0.69 -7.61 -10.02
N ALA A 236 -1.26 -8.65 -10.63
CA ALA A 236 -0.61 -9.41 -11.69
C ALA A 236 -0.28 -8.52 -12.88
N HIS A 237 -1.21 -7.64 -13.30
CA HIS A 237 -0.95 -6.68 -14.38
C HIS A 237 0.15 -5.65 -14.02
N ALA A 238 0.25 -5.23 -12.78
CA ALA A 238 1.34 -4.37 -12.32
C ALA A 238 2.68 -5.09 -12.35
N ALA A 239 2.72 -6.35 -11.89
CA ALA A 239 3.91 -7.20 -11.87
C ALA A 239 4.49 -7.52 -13.26
N MET A 240 3.73 -7.32 -14.34
CA MET A 240 4.27 -7.44 -15.70
C MET A 240 5.34 -6.39 -16.05
N ALA A 241 5.54 -5.38 -15.20
CA ALA A 241 6.56 -4.35 -15.42
C ALA A 241 7.50 -4.27 -14.21
N PHE A 242 8.77 -3.98 -14.45
CA PHE A 242 9.75 -3.74 -13.39
C PHE A 242 9.40 -2.50 -12.56
N GLY A 243 8.85 -1.46 -13.21
CA GLY A 243 8.35 -0.25 -12.57
C GLY A 243 6.93 0.07 -13.02
N SER A 244 6.70 1.31 -13.40
CA SER A 244 5.38 1.75 -13.87
C SER A 244 5.22 1.74 -15.40
N TYR A 245 6.33 1.77 -16.13
CA TYR A 245 6.34 1.73 -17.59
C TYR A 245 6.26 0.31 -18.11
N TYR A 246 5.34 0.06 -19.03
CA TYR A 246 5.13 -1.23 -19.68
C TYR A 246 5.13 -1.09 -21.21
N LYS A 247 5.77 -2.02 -21.89
CA LYS A 247 5.78 -2.16 -23.33
C LYS A 247 5.72 -3.65 -23.69
N GLU A 248 4.71 -4.04 -24.44
CA GLU A 248 4.39 -5.46 -24.71
C GLU A 248 5.58 -6.20 -25.35
N GLU A 249 6.29 -5.53 -26.30
CA GLU A 249 7.43 -6.10 -27.00
C GLU A 249 8.68 -6.30 -26.11
N GLU A 250 8.71 -5.68 -24.93
CA GLU A 250 9.80 -5.81 -23.97
C GLU A 250 9.53 -6.86 -22.88
N TYR A 251 8.28 -7.36 -22.80
CA TYR A 251 7.92 -8.33 -21.78
C TYR A 251 8.57 -9.68 -22.01
N GLY A 252 9.33 -10.18 -21.06
CA GLY A 252 10.00 -11.46 -21.14
C GLY A 252 10.96 -11.72 -19.98
N PRO A 253 11.78 -12.79 -20.11
CA PRO A 253 12.73 -13.17 -19.08
C PRO A 253 13.82 -12.11 -18.92
N VAL A 254 14.13 -11.82 -17.64
CA VAL A 254 15.20 -10.92 -17.22
C VAL A 254 16.11 -11.68 -16.27
N ALA A 255 17.41 -11.57 -16.48
CA ALA A 255 18.42 -12.14 -15.61
C ALA A 255 19.56 -11.14 -15.38
N TRP A 256 19.81 -10.83 -14.11
CA TRP A 256 20.90 -9.99 -13.66
C TRP A 256 21.88 -10.80 -12.81
N GLN A 257 23.17 -10.67 -13.09
CA GLN A 257 24.22 -11.26 -12.27
C GLN A 257 24.94 -10.16 -11.51
N PHE A 258 24.97 -10.29 -10.20
CA PHE A 258 25.71 -9.41 -9.30
C PHE A 258 27.04 -10.05 -8.94
N SER A 259 28.11 -9.23 -8.95
CA SER A 259 29.43 -9.63 -8.46
C SER A 259 29.39 -10.00 -6.97
N PRO A 260 30.38 -10.75 -6.43
CA PRO A 260 30.43 -11.09 -5.01
C PRO A 260 30.28 -9.89 -4.08
N ASP A 261 30.97 -8.79 -4.38
CA ASP A 261 30.90 -7.57 -3.57
C ASP A 261 29.51 -6.91 -3.64
N ALA A 262 28.92 -6.81 -4.83
CA ALA A 262 27.60 -6.25 -5.02
C ALA A 262 26.50 -7.14 -4.45
N ALA A 263 26.67 -8.47 -4.48
CA ALA A 263 25.71 -9.43 -3.97
C ALA A 263 25.43 -9.26 -2.46
N VAL A 264 26.42 -8.81 -1.68
CA VAL A 264 26.24 -8.52 -0.25
C VAL A 264 25.11 -7.51 -0.04
N VAL A 265 25.10 -6.41 -0.80
CA VAL A 265 24.07 -5.38 -0.73
C VAL A 265 22.82 -5.78 -1.49
N ALA A 266 22.98 -6.47 -2.64
CA ALA A 266 21.85 -6.84 -3.50
C ALA A 266 20.87 -7.81 -2.82
N ARG A 267 21.35 -8.65 -1.87
CA ARG A 267 20.49 -9.55 -1.07
C ARG A 267 19.51 -8.82 -0.14
N GLU A 268 19.74 -7.55 0.14
CA GLU A 268 18.84 -6.74 0.95
C GLU A 268 17.61 -6.24 0.16
N PHE A 269 17.59 -6.44 -1.16
CA PHE A 269 16.54 -5.94 -2.04
C PHE A 269 15.67 -7.05 -2.62
N GLU A 270 14.37 -6.79 -2.66
CA GLU A 270 13.44 -7.48 -3.54
C GLU A 270 13.27 -6.64 -4.80
N PHE A 271 13.82 -7.10 -5.92
CA PHE A 271 13.77 -6.37 -7.19
C PHE A 271 12.47 -6.56 -7.94
N HIS A 272 11.83 -7.71 -7.75
CA HIS A 272 10.55 -8.05 -8.37
C HIS A 272 9.78 -9.06 -7.50
N PRO A 273 8.44 -8.94 -7.36
CA PRO A 273 7.65 -9.85 -6.53
C PRO A 273 7.78 -11.34 -6.89
N GLU A 274 8.06 -11.62 -8.15
CA GLU A 274 8.23 -13.00 -8.69
C GLU A 274 9.69 -13.36 -8.95
N GLN A 275 10.63 -12.69 -8.29
CA GLN A 275 12.04 -12.96 -8.50
C GLN A 275 12.45 -14.33 -7.94
N VAL A 276 13.35 -14.99 -8.67
CA VAL A 276 14.10 -16.17 -8.21
C VAL A 276 15.56 -15.79 -8.09
N VAL A 277 16.14 -16.01 -6.91
CA VAL A 277 17.55 -15.72 -6.62
C VAL A 277 18.33 -17.01 -6.56
N THR A 278 19.50 -17.04 -7.20
CA THR A 278 20.42 -18.19 -7.20
C THR A 278 21.82 -17.69 -6.90
N ASP A 279 22.49 -18.29 -5.93
CA ASP A 279 23.90 -17.99 -5.63
C ASP A 279 24.81 -18.58 -6.69
N THR A 280 25.92 -17.87 -6.97
CA THR A 280 27.01 -18.35 -7.86
C THR A 280 28.16 -18.89 -7.02
N GLU A 281 28.97 -19.77 -7.60
CA GLU A 281 30.09 -20.45 -6.92
C GLU A 281 31.16 -19.47 -6.39
N ASP A 282 31.30 -18.32 -7.05
CA ASP A 282 32.22 -17.25 -6.66
C ASP A 282 31.72 -16.34 -5.55
N GLY A 283 30.48 -16.59 -5.02
CA GLY A 283 29.85 -15.79 -3.98
C GLY A 283 28.96 -14.63 -4.49
N GLY A 284 28.84 -14.49 -5.80
CA GLY A 284 27.87 -13.60 -6.42
C GLY A 284 26.46 -14.13 -6.37
N MET A 285 25.54 -13.48 -7.06
CA MET A 285 24.14 -13.95 -7.17
C MET A 285 23.54 -13.62 -8.54
N ILE A 286 22.58 -14.44 -8.96
CA ILE A 286 21.78 -14.20 -10.15
C ILE A 286 20.31 -14.02 -9.71
N VAL A 287 19.70 -12.94 -10.17
CA VAL A 287 18.27 -12.64 -9.97
C VAL A 287 17.57 -12.84 -11.30
N ARG A 288 16.51 -13.66 -11.32
CA ARG A 288 15.67 -13.92 -12.49
C ARG A 288 14.22 -13.57 -12.19
N PHE A 289 13.57 -12.93 -13.16
CA PHE A 289 12.13 -12.62 -13.11
C PHE A 289 11.60 -12.41 -14.54
N GLN A 290 10.30 -12.18 -14.67
CA GLN A 290 9.70 -11.80 -15.95
C GLN A 290 9.13 -10.39 -15.85
N ALA A 291 9.57 -9.47 -16.68
CA ALA A 291 9.04 -8.12 -16.71
C ALA A 291 9.35 -7.38 -18.02
N SER A 292 8.59 -6.31 -18.24
CA SER A 292 8.86 -5.27 -19.23
C SER A 292 9.44 -4.04 -18.53
N GLY A 293 9.89 -3.05 -19.30
CA GLY A 293 10.35 -1.75 -18.79
C GLY A 293 11.86 -1.62 -18.75
N TRP A 294 12.54 -2.00 -19.82
CA TRP A 294 13.98 -1.98 -19.92
C TRP A 294 14.61 -0.62 -19.58
N LEU A 295 13.94 0.48 -19.92
CA LEU A 295 14.46 1.81 -19.60
C LEU A 295 14.50 2.08 -18.09
N GLU A 296 13.45 1.70 -17.35
CA GLU A 296 13.43 1.83 -15.90
C GLU A 296 14.43 0.88 -15.23
N MET A 297 14.60 -0.34 -15.80
CA MET A 297 15.63 -1.28 -15.37
C MET A 297 17.03 -0.69 -15.59
N ALA A 298 17.30 -0.14 -16.78
CA ALA A 298 18.61 0.46 -17.09
C ALA A 298 18.93 1.62 -16.13
N TRP A 299 17.97 2.49 -15.84
CA TRP A 299 18.15 3.56 -14.85
C TRP A 299 18.39 3.00 -13.44
N TYR A 300 17.71 1.93 -13.07
CA TYR A 300 17.90 1.28 -11.79
C TYR A 300 19.30 0.63 -11.70
N LEU A 301 19.70 -0.10 -12.72
CA LEU A 301 20.98 -0.81 -12.78
C LEU A 301 22.18 0.14 -12.87
N TYR A 302 21.99 1.34 -13.40
CA TYR A 302 23.04 2.35 -13.51
C TYR A 302 23.78 2.63 -12.20
N LYS A 303 23.08 2.61 -11.07
CA LYS A 303 23.66 2.85 -9.74
C LYS A 303 24.55 1.71 -9.24
N TRP A 304 24.48 0.53 -9.85
CA TRP A 304 25.28 -0.63 -9.49
C TRP A 304 26.64 -0.65 -10.21
N GLY A 305 26.85 0.22 -11.21
CA GLY A 305 28.10 0.29 -11.97
C GLY A 305 28.49 -1.05 -12.55
N ASP A 306 29.76 -1.45 -12.34
CA ASP A 306 30.31 -2.73 -12.79
C ASP A 306 29.94 -3.91 -11.88
N GLY A 307 29.27 -3.66 -10.76
CA GLY A 307 28.81 -4.69 -9.85
C GLY A 307 27.65 -5.54 -10.37
N VAL A 308 27.07 -5.18 -11.53
CA VAL A 308 25.96 -5.93 -12.14
C VAL A 308 26.17 -6.11 -13.64
N VAL A 309 25.83 -7.32 -14.12
CA VAL A 309 25.80 -7.65 -15.55
C VAL A 309 24.41 -8.15 -15.91
N VAL A 310 23.84 -7.65 -16.99
CA VAL A 310 22.59 -8.15 -17.55
C VAL A 310 22.89 -9.37 -18.42
N LEU A 311 22.42 -10.53 -18.01
CA LEU A 311 22.54 -11.77 -18.77
C LEU A 311 21.45 -11.86 -19.84
N GLU A 312 20.22 -11.44 -19.49
CA GLU A 312 19.03 -11.45 -20.33
C GLU A 312 18.12 -10.26 -19.98
N PRO A 313 17.43 -9.66 -20.97
CA PRO A 313 17.55 -9.87 -22.41
C PRO A 313 18.70 -9.04 -23.03
N LYS A 314 19.16 -9.45 -24.23
CA LYS A 314 20.23 -8.73 -24.92
C LYS A 314 19.94 -7.25 -25.15
N GLY A 315 18.69 -6.90 -25.50
CA GLY A 315 18.32 -5.49 -25.72
C GLY A 315 18.47 -4.62 -24.46
N LEU A 316 18.21 -5.17 -23.25
CA LEU A 316 18.49 -4.49 -21.98
C LEU A 316 20.00 -4.40 -21.73
N ALA A 317 20.76 -5.47 -22.01
CA ALA A 317 22.21 -5.46 -21.85
C ALA A 317 22.86 -4.39 -22.74
N ASP A 318 22.46 -4.30 -24.01
CA ASP A 318 22.93 -3.28 -24.96
C ASP A 318 22.56 -1.86 -24.47
N LEU A 319 21.35 -1.68 -23.92
CA LEU A 319 20.90 -0.38 -23.39
C LEU A 319 21.74 0.04 -22.16
N VAL A 320 22.02 -0.88 -21.25
CA VAL A 320 22.85 -0.62 -20.07
C VAL A 320 24.29 -0.29 -20.48
N ALA A 321 24.86 -1.03 -21.44
CA ALA A 321 26.22 -0.82 -21.91
C ALA A 321 26.43 0.57 -22.54
N THR A 322 25.43 1.09 -23.27
CA THR A 322 25.51 2.44 -23.90
C THR A 322 25.43 3.60 -22.92
N HIS A 323 24.94 3.37 -21.69
CA HIS A 323 24.72 4.41 -20.69
C HIS A 323 25.64 4.29 -19.47
N ARG A 324 26.66 3.44 -19.52
CA ARG A 324 27.67 3.32 -18.46
C ARG A 324 28.49 4.60 -18.32
N ARG A 325 28.77 4.96 -17.05
CA ARG A 325 29.69 6.03 -16.69
C ARG A 325 30.78 5.46 -15.79
N ASP A 326 32.00 5.52 -16.26
CA ASP A 326 33.19 4.96 -15.58
C ASP A 326 33.61 5.83 -14.37
N ASP A 327 33.14 7.08 -14.35
CA ASP A 327 33.43 8.09 -13.32
C ASP A 327 32.45 8.06 -12.14
N PHE A 328 31.49 7.14 -12.11
CA PHE A 328 30.47 7.07 -11.07
C PHE A 328 30.75 5.89 -10.13
N PRO A 329 30.82 6.11 -8.80
CA PRO A 329 31.02 5.01 -7.88
C PRO A 329 29.84 4.03 -7.93
N SER A 330 30.13 2.77 -7.73
CA SER A 330 29.10 1.74 -7.54
C SER A 330 28.18 2.08 -6.37
N PHE A 331 27.01 1.47 -6.36
CA PHE A 331 26.06 1.58 -5.27
C PHE A 331 26.74 1.19 -3.94
N PRO A 332 26.55 2.02 -2.86
CA PRO A 332 27.17 1.78 -1.57
C PRO A 332 26.64 0.54 -0.86
#